data_9bd1329ddcfcb710e25a27be66de8d0d
#
_entry.id   9bd1329ddcfcb710e25a27be66de8d0d
#
_cell.length_a   1.000
_cell.length_b   1.000
_cell.length_c   1.000
_cell.angle_alpha   90.00
_cell.angle_beta   90.00
_cell.angle_gamma   90.00
#
_symmetry.space_group_name_H-M   'P 1'
#
loop_
_entity.id
_entity.type
_entity.pdbx_description
1 polymer ?
#
loop_
_entity_poly.entity_id
_entity_poly.type
_entity_poly.pdbx_seq_one_letter_code
_entity_poly.pdbx_strand_id
1 'polypeptide(L)'
;MSSYGSDYPTEGCLRTCSVAHSTWYEYQKSEKMKKEKEEAQNREDQKVMEQMRTLLRKFNGVTPGARTFRVFLWREYEVHVSRKRVSRLMKQMNLRATMPKRDAYKGQAKHDHPCTAPENPVDQNFNVGPRKIICTDITYVILKHIGITLYLCSFRDAYTKEILGYACGRKMDTGLIREAYEMMMRDHGKSLTGKENVYVQSDQGTQYLSTTFKKLLEDDNLIQSVSARGNSQDNAPAESFFATFKREIMEQIELCTGYEQAIQMISEYINHYNNERYQYNLAGLSPREFYLYRETGIYPCDTYFGIPATQLRPLEELVEDKLWKIQKLRESRKKDRYDRRRRWDKLSKDPLEVNMADQRLLEYWIRKAEEKRDEFAREAERLKGILEKAVEAQKYMESMSVEERLERYSKPQSWQNSPELNYIYEMDGLFN
;
A
#
# COMPACT_ATOMS: atom_id res chain seq x y z
N MET A 1 46.21 -14.90 2.56
CA MET A 1 47.20 -14.96 1.47
C MET A 1 47.22 -13.71 0.61
N SER A 2 46.11 -13.05 0.32
CA SER A 2 46.08 -11.84 -0.53
C SER A 2 46.72 -10.58 0.08
N SER A 3 46.92 -10.51 1.38
CA SER A 3 47.55 -9.34 2.05
C SER A 3 49.06 -9.43 2.20
N TYR A 4 49.70 -10.53 1.92
CA TYR A 4 51.15 -10.74 2.06
C TYR A 4 51.84 -11.22 0.76
N GLY A 5 51.11 -11.21 -0.36
CA GLY A 5 51.57 -11.79 -1.63
C GLY A 5 52.68 -11.01 -2.33
N SER A 6 53.02 -9.79 -1.88
CA SER A 6 54.16 -9.01 -2.43
C SER A 6 55.50 -9.39 -1.77
N ASP A 7 55.51 -9.95 -0.58
CA ASP A 7 56.69 -10.11 0.24
C ASP A 7 57.27 -11.50 0.23
N TYR A 8 56.51 -12.49 -0.25
CA TYR A 8 56.94 -13.92 -0.28
C TYR A 8 56.59 -14.61 -1.60
N PRO A 9 57.51 -15.48 -2.12
CA PRO A 9 57.24 -16.25 -3.33
C PRO A 9 56.00 -17.15 -3.12
N THR A 10 55.04 -17.06 -4.06
CA THR A 10 53.78 -17.81 -4.02
C THR A 10 53.97 -19.30 -3.77
N GLU A 11 55.04 -19.88 -4.36
CA GLU A 11 55.34 -21.29 -4.25
C GLU A 11 55.77 -21.71 -2.84
N GLY A 12 56.52 -20.89 -2.12
CA GLY A 12 56.88 -21.11 -0.73
C GLY A 12 55.64 -21.08 0.19
N CYS A 13 54.73 -20.15 -0.03
CA CYS A 13 53.50 -20.03 0.73
C CYS A 13 52.56 -21.23 0.51
N LEU A 14 52.43 -21.70 -0.73
CA LEU A 14 51.63 -22.88 -1.07
C LEU A 14 52.13 -24.16 -0.42
N ARG A 15 53.44 -24.38 -0.41
CA ARG A 15 54.07 -25.51 0.28
C ARG A 15 53.83 -25.46 1.79
N THR A 16 54.02 -24.30 2.41
CA THR A 16 53.82 -24.13 3.85
C THR A 16 52.37 -24.34 4.25
N CYS A 17 51.39 -23.95 3.42
CA CYS A 17 49.98 -24.14 3.67
C CYS A 17 49.42 -25.49 3.19
N SER A 18 50.26 -26.36 2.61
CA SER A 18 49.86 -27.66 2.03
C SER A 18 48.75 -27.54 0.98
N VAL A 19 48.76 -26.47 0.18
CA VAL A 19 47.77 -26.20 -0.89
C VAL A 19 48.38 -26.59 -2.23
N ALA A 20 47.68 -27.46 -2.99
CA ALA A 20 48.11 -27.83 -4.33
C ALA A 20 48.13 -26.61 -5.27
N HIS A 21 49.15 -26.53 -6.13
CA HIS A 21 49.32 -25.44 -7.12
C HIS A 21 48.10 -25.27 -8.02
N SER A 22 47.51 -26.39 -8.49
CA SER A 22 46.28 -26.40 -9.29
C SER A 22 45.09 -25.76 -8.57
N THR A 23 44.88 -26.09 -7.29
CA THR A 23 43.81 -25.54 -6.46
C THR A 23 43.94 -24.02 -6.30
N TRP A 24 45.18 -23.51 -6.16
CA TRP A 24 45.42 -22.07 -6.08
C TRP A 24 45.11 -21.34 -7.39
N TYR A 25 45.53 -21.88 -8.53
CA TYR A 25 45.22 -21.30 -9.84
C TYR A 25 43.73 -21.34 -10.17
N GLU A 26 43.04 -22.46 -9.84
CA GLU A 26 41.58 -22.51 -9.97
C GLU A 26 40.87 -21.49 -9.08
N TYR A 27 41.31 -21.31 -7.85
CA TYR A 27 40.81 -20.28 -6.97
C TYR A 27 41.03 -18.87 -7.55
N GLN A 28 42.23 -18.52 -8.00
CA GLN A 28 42.50 -17.22 -8.62
C GLN A 28 41.64 -16.99 -9.86
N LYS A 29 41.51 -18.01 -10.71
CA LYS A 29 40.65 -17.94 -11.90
C LYS A 29 39.18 -17.71 -11.51
N SER A 30 38.69 -18.40 -10.49
CA SER A 30 37.33 -18.22 -9.99
C SER A 30 37.11 -16.83 -9.39
N GLU A 31 38.08 -16.27 -8.66
CA GLU A 31 38.03 -14.93 -8.10
C GLU A 31 38.06 -13.85 -9.19
N LYS A 32 38.88 -14.03 -10.21
CA LYS A 32 38.89 -13.13 -11.37
C LYS A 32 37.54 -13.13 -12.09
N MET A 33 36.97 -14.30 -12.34
CA MET A 33 35.67 -14.44 -12.96
C MET A 33 34.54 -13.84 -12.10
N LYS A 34 34.63 -13.96 -10.77
CA LYS A 34 33.66 -13.31 -9.84
C LYS A 34 33.75 -11.81 -9.93
N LYS A 35 34.96 -11.23 -9.89
CA LYS A 35 35.18 -9.78 -10.04
C LYS A 35 34.63 -9.25 -11.35
N GLU A 36 34.95 -9.94 -12.46
CA GLU A 36 34.43 -9.55 -13.80
C GLU A 36 32.90 -9.58 -13.85
N LYS A 37 32.26 -10.61 -13.23
CA LYS A 37 30.80 -10.70 -13.11
C LYS A 37 30.22 -9.57 -12.23
N GLU A 38 30.87 -9.27 -11.11
CA GLU A 38 30.43 -8.17 -10.23
C GLU A 38 30.55 -6.80 -10.92
N GLU A 39 31.62 -6.57 -11.64
CA GLU A 39 31.80 -5.33 -12.42
C GLU A 39 30.76 -5.22 -13.54
N ALA A 40 30.47 -6.31 -14.25
CA ALA A 40 29.43 -6.34 -15.26
C ALA A 40 28.06 -6.05 -14.64
N GLN A 41 27.74 -6.70 -13.52
CA GLN A 41 26.51 -6.48 -12.78
C GLN A 41 26.39 -5.03 -12.28
N ASN A 42 27.49 -4.45 -11.79
CA ASN A 42 27.50 -3.07 -11.32
C ASN A 42 27.26 -2.08 -12.48
N ARG A 43 27.84 -2.32 -13.67
CA ARG A 43 27.57 -1.51 -14.86
C ARG A 43 26.10 -1.56 -15.28
N GLU A 44 25.49 -2.75 -15.25
CA GLU A 44 24.05 -2.89 -15.52
C GLU A 44 23.20 -2.21 -14.44
N ASP A 45 23.57 -2.33 -13.18
CA ASP A 45 22.86 -1.68 -12.08
C ASP A 45 22.90 -0.16 -12.20
N GLN A 46 24.04 0.42 -12.63
CA GLN A 46 24.15 1.85 -12.88
C GLN A 46 23.22 2.31 -13.99
N LYS A 47 23.10 1.56 -15.10
CA LYS A 47 22.15 1.87 -16.18
C LYS A 47 20.70 1.87 -15.66
N VAL A 48 20.33 0.86 -14.89
CA VAL A 48 18.99 0.78 -14.31
C VAL A 48 18.73 1.93 -13.33
N MET A 49 19.72 2.29 -12.50
CA MET A 49 19.59 3.44 -11.59
C MET A 49 19.41 4.76 -12.34
N GLU A 50 20.08 4.97 -13.49
CA GLU A 50 19.88 6.16 -14.31
C GLU A 50 18.48 6.23 -14.90
N GLN A 51 17.98 5.11 -15.42
CA GLN A 51 16.58 5.00 -15.87
C GLN A 51 15.59 5.28 -14.74
N MET A 52 15.85 4.76 -13.50
CA MET A 52 15.04 5.07 -12.34
C MET A 52 15.07 6.57 -11.97
N ARG A 53 16.22 7.26 -12.11
CA ARG A 53 16.29 8.73 -11.91
C ARG A 53 15.46 9.48 -12.94
N THR A 54 15.49 9.05 -14.19
CA THR A 54 14.67 9.64 -15.26
C THR A 54 13.18 9.45 -14.97
N LEU A 55 12.79 8.26 -14.54
CA LEU A 55 11.40 7.98 -14.12
C LEU A 55 10.98 8.85 -12.94
N LEU A 56 11.84 9.10 -11.95
CA LEU A 56 11.50 9.97 -10.80
C LEU A 56 11.08 11.37 -11.22
N ARG A 57 11.66 11.91 -12.30
CA ARG A 57 11.26 13.23 -12.84
C ARG A 57 9.81 13.21 -13.34
N LYS A 58 9.35 12.09 -13.92
CA LYS A 58 7.96 11.91 -14.36
C LYS A 58 6.96 11.78 -13.20
N PHE A 59 7.42 11.33 -12.04
CA PHE A 59 6.57 11.17 -10.84
C PHE A 59 6.47 12.43 -9.97
N ASN A 60 6.88 13.57 -10.48
CA ASN A 60 6.67 14.87 -9.83
C ASN A 60 7.13 14.92 -8.35
N GLY A 61 8.30 14.38 -8.04
CA GLY A 61 8.86 14.36 -6.68
C GLY A 61 8.34 13.22 -5.79
N VAL A 62 7.34 12.46 -6.23
CA VAL A 62 6.85 11.28 -5.51
C VAL A 62 7.71 10.07 -5.83
N THR A 63 8.26 9.41 -4.82
CA THR A 63 9.02 8.18 -5.03
C THR A 63 8.08 6.98 -5.09
N PRO A 64 7.96 6.30 -6.24
CA PRO A 64 7.11 5.12 -6.36
C PRO A 64 7.73 3.91 -5.64
N GLY A 65 6.89 2.93 -5.32
CA GLY A 65 7.36 1.68 -4.74
C GLY A 65 8.06 0.78 -5.77
N ALA A 66 8.84 -0.20 -5.29
CA ALA A 66 9.60 -1.12 -6.16
C ALA A 66 8.75 -1.88 -7.19
N ARG A 67 7.47 -2.14 -6.91
CA ARG A 67 6.57 -2.77 -7.90
C ARG A 67 6.24 -1.81 -9.03
N THR A 68 5.98 -0.56 -8.73
CA THR A 68 5.69 0.49 -9.72
C THR A 68 6.92 0.77 -10.57
N PHE A 69 8.10 0.97 -9.96
CA PHE A 69 9.35 1.10 -10.72
C PHE A 69 9.57 -0.06 -11.69
N ARG A 70 9.37 -1.30 -11.23
CA ARG A 70 9.52 -2.49 -12.07
C ARG A 70 8.62 -2.45 -13.30
N VAL A 71 7.36 -2.02 -13.14
CA VAL A 71 6.41 -1.90 -14.26
C VAL A 71 6.87 -0.83 -15.23
N PHE A 72 7.23 0.35 -14.74
CA PHE A 72 7.68 1.46 -15.59
C PHE A 72 9.02 1.17 -16.30
N LEU A 73 9.99 0.52 -15.63
CA LEU A 73 11.23 0.08 -16.25
C LEU A 73 10.97 -0.88 -17.42
N TRP A 74 10.02 -1.80 -17.23
CA TRP A 74 9.62 -2.68 -18.31
C TRP A 74 8.90 -1.94 -19.43
N ARG A 75 7.91 -1.11 -19.11
CA ARG A 75 7.07 -0.44 -20.10
C ARG A 75 7.80 0.62 -20.93
N GLU A 76 8.71 1.37 -20.33
CA GLU A 76 9.37 2.50 -20.98
C GLU A 76 10.77 2.19 -21.51
N TYR A 77 11.43 1.19 -20.93
CA TYR A 77 12.81 0.86 -21.29
C TYR A 77 13.02 -0.62 -21.67
N GLU A 78 11.93 -1.42 -21.67
CA GLU A 78 11.99 -2.87 -21.89
C GLU A 78 12.93 -3.62 -20.93
N VAL A 79 13.21 -3.03 -19.77
CA VAL A 79 14.14 -3.57 -18.78
C VAL A 79 13.45 -4.54 -17.84
N HIS A 80 13.85 -5.81 -17.90
CA HIS A 80 13.31 -6.90 -17.10
C HIS A 80 14.12 -7.10 -15.82
N VAL A 81 13.69 -6.50 -14.72
CA VAL A 81 14.35 -6.60 -13.42
C VAL A 81 13.46 -7.26 -12.37
N SER A 82 14.06 -8.01 -11.47
CA SER A 82 13.32 -8.58 -10.33
C SER A 82 12.97 -7.48 -9.30
N ARG A 83 11.86 -7.68 -8.57
CA ARG A 83 11.47 -6.75 -7.47
C ARG A 83 12.59 -6.64 -6.42
N LYS A 84 13.30 -7.74 -6.13
CA LYS A 84 14.41 -7.74 -5.17
C LYS A 84 15.55 -6.85 -5.64
N ARG A 85 15.90 -6.91 -6.94
CA ARG A 85 16.94 -6.06 -7.55
C ARG A 85 16.54 -4.58 -7.46
N VAL A 86 15.32 -4.23 -7.86
CA VAL A 86 14.80 -2.85 -7.76
C VAL A 86 14.84 -2.34 -6.32
N SER A 87 14.39 -3.14 -5.34
CA SER A 87 14.43 -2.74 -3.93
C SER A 87 15.86 -2.52 -3.42
N ARG A 88 16.85 -3.32 -3.88
CA ARG A 88 18.26 -3.13 -3.57
C ARG A 88 18.78 -1.82 -4.16
N LEU A 89 18.47 -1.55 -5.44
CA LEU A 89 18.89 -0.31 -6.12
C LEU A 89 18.26 0.93 -5.47
N MET A 90 16.97 0.88 -5.11
CA MET A 90 16.32 1.95 -4.35
C MET A 90 17.07 2.25 -3.05
N LYS A 91 17.50 1.21 -2.32
CA LYS A 91 18.28 1.39 -1.09
C LYS A 91 19.64 2.03 -1.37
N GLN A 92 20.34 1.61 -2.43
CA GLN A 92 21.63 2.21 -2.86
C GLN A 92 21.47 3.68 -3.27
N MET A 93 20.34 4.03 -3.89
CA MET A 93 19.99 5.41 -4.27
C MET A 93 19.41 6.23 -3.11
N ASN A 94 19.33 5.67 -1.91
CA ASN A 94 18.68 6.28 -0.74
C ASN A 94 17.22 6.70 -1.00
N LEU A 95 16.51 5.96 -1.86
CA LEU A 95 15.11 6.20 -2.21
C LEU A 95 14.19 5.43 -1.27
N ARG A 96 13.22 6.14 -0.68
CA ARG A 96 12.12 5.56 0.09
C ARG A 96 10.81 5.85 -0.61
N ALA A 97 9.99 4.80 -0.80
CA ALA A 97 8.67 4.98 -1.40
C ALA A 97 7.83 5.96 -0.55
N THR A 98 7.21 6.93 -1.22
CA THR A 98 6.30 7.88 -0.58
C THR A 98 5.06 7.12 -0.09
N MET A 99 4.89 7.07 1.22
CA MET A 99 3.72 6.44 1.85
C MET A 99 2.59 7.46 2.01
N PRO A 100 1.32 7.04 1.91
CA PRO A 100 0.20 7.91 2.24
C PRO A 100 0.36 8.41 3.68
N LYS A 101 0.15 9.71 3.90
CA LYS A 101 0.03 10.24 5.26
C LYS A 101 -1.19 9.57 5.90
N ARG A 102 -1.02 8.95 7.08
CA ARG A 102 -2.16 8.45 7.85
C ARG A 102 -2.93 9.66 8.36
N ASP A 103 -4.20 9.76 8.02
CA ASP A 103 -5.07 10.73 8.66
C ASP A 103 -5.21 10.35 10.13
N ALA A 104 -4.63 11.16 11.02
CA ALA A 104 -4.70 10.98 12.48
C ALA A 104 -6.15 11.06 13.02
N TYR A 105 -7.10 11.48 12.19
CA TYR A 105 -8.50 11.72 12.53
C TYR A 105 -9.50 10.66 12.04
N LYS A 106 -9.08 9.46 11.61
CA LYS A 106 -10.02 8.36 11.46
C LYS A 106 -10.42 7.79 12.84
N GLY A 107 -10.93 8.66 13.70
CA GLY A 107 -11.64 8.31 14.91
C GLY A 107 -12.93 7.58 14.54
N GLN A 108 -13.15 6.43 15.16
CA GLN A 108 -14.35 5.61 15.05
C GLN A 108 -15.58 6.45 15.37
N ALA A 109 -16.26 6.95 14.34
CA ALA A 109 -17.62 7.46 14.51
C ALA A 109 -18.57 6.25 14.66
N LYS A 110 -18.70 5.75 15.87
CA LYS A 110 -19.82 4.90 16.26
C LYS A 110 -21.04 5.80 16.42
N HIS A 111 -21.92 5.78 15.45
CA HIS A 111 -23.26 6.32 15.61
C HIS A 111 -24.28 5.26 15.18
N ASP A 112 -24.86 4.63 16.19
CA ASP A 112 -26.06 3.83 16.06
C ASP A 112 -27.28 4.76 15.85
N HIS A 113 -27.68 4.93 14.58
CA HIS A 113 -29.03 5.39 14.25
C HIS A 113 -29.58 4.49 13.14
N PRO A 114 -30.79 3.93 13.30
CA PRO A 114 -31.44 3.17 12.24
C PRO A 114 -31.77 4.15 11.10
N CYS A 115 -31.05 4.01 9.99
CA CYS A 115 -31.34 4.75 8.78
C CYS A 115 -31.88 3.75 7.76
N THR A 116 -33.01 4.08 7.15
CA THR A 116 -33.52 3.44 5.94
C THR A 116 -32.59 3.83 4.78
N ALA A 117 -31.40 3.24 4.76
CA ALA A 117 -30.48 3.41 3.66
C ALA A 117 -30.99 2.61 2.44
N PRO A 118 -30.81 3.11 1.21
CA PRO A 118 -30.99 2.30 0.02
C PRO A 118 -30.14 1.02 0.11
N GLU A 119 -30.59 -0.02 -0.57
CA GLU A 119 -29.89 -1.30 -0.59
C GLU A 119 -28.46 -1.16 -1.09
N ASN A 120 -27.55 -1.99 -0.57
CA ASN A 120 -26.17 -2.12 -1.06
C ASN A 120 -26.00 -3.44 -1.85
N PRO A 121 -26.52 -3.56 -3.06
CA PRO A 121 -26.44 -4.78 -3.86
C PRO A 121 -25.02 -5.13 -4.32
N VAL A 122 -24.09 -4.18 -4.28
CA VAL A 122 -22.70 -4.39 -4.66
C VAL A 122 -21.93 -5.21 -3.64
N ASP A 123 -22.23 -5.03 -2.33
CA ASP A 123 -21.64 -5.77 -1.21
C ASP A 123 -20.13 -6.06 -1.35
N GLN A 124 -19.35 -5.02 -1.70
CA GLN A 124 -17.89 -5.07 -1.89
C GLN A 124 -17.40 -6.02 -2.99
N ASN A 125 -18.27 -6.56 -3.82
CA ASN A 125 -17.88 -7.42 -4.94
C ASN A 125 -17.51 -6.59 -6.19
N PHE A 126 -16.35 -5.95 -6.17
CA PHE A 126 -15.87 -5.09 -7.26
C PHE A 126 -15.23 -5.84 -8.44
N ASN A 127 -15.20 -7.18 -8.42
CA ASN A 127 -14.50 -7.99 -9.44
C ASN A 127 -15.48 -8.66 -10.40
N VAL A 128 -16.46 -7.92 -10.88
CA VAL A 128 -17.54 -8.42 -11.75
C VAL A 128 -17.35 -8.07 -13.24
N GLY A 129 -16.25 -7.44 -13.59
CA GLY A 129 -15.92 -7.05 -14.96
C GLY A 129 -16.02 -5.54 -15.21
N PRO A 130 -15.53 -5.09 -16.41
CA PRO A 130 -15.50 -3.67 -16.74
C PRO A 130 -16.90 -3.10 -16.90
N ARG A 131 -17.09 -1.84 -16.48
CA ARG A 131 -18.33 -1.06 -16.61
C ARG A 131 -19.56 -1.65 -15.89
N LYS A 132 -19.37 -2.52 -14.91
CA LYS A 132 -20.46 -3.09 -14.09
C LYS A 132 -20.69 -2.35 -12.78
N ILE A 133 -19.62 -1.83 -12.18
CA ILE A 133 -19.70 -1.06 -10.94
C ILE A 133 -18.88 0.20 -11.09
N ILE A 134 -19.55 1.33 -10.97
CA ILE A 134 -18.95 2.66 -11.01
C ILE A 134 -19.00 3.26 -9.61
N CYS A 135 -17.85 3.48 -8.99
CA CYS A 135 -17.76 4.11 -7.69
C CYS A 135 -17.61 5.62 -7.84
N THR A 136 -18.39 6.37 -7.07
CA THR A 136 -18.31 7.84 -7.04
C THR A 136 -18.08 8.35 -5.63
N ASP A 137 -17.35 9.44 -5.53
CA ASP A 137 -17.06 10.12 -4.27
C ASP A 137 -16.60 11.54 -4.56
N ILE A 138 -16.63 12.40 -3.54
CA ILE A 138 -16.18 13.80 -3.60
C ILE A 138 -15.04 14.00 -2.62
N THR A 139 -13.96 14.60 -3.09
CA THR A 139 -12.87 15.03 -2.21
C THR A 139 -12.66 16.54 -2.30
N TYR A 140 -12.17 17.13 -1.22
CA TYR A 140 -11.75 18.54 -1.23
C TYR A 140 -10.27 18.67 -1.56
N VAL A 141 -9.96 19.72 -2.30
CA VAL A 141 -8.63 20.12 -2.74
C VAL A 141 -8.39 21.54 -2.25
N ILE A 142 -7.49 21.69 -1.30
CA ILE A 142 -7.22 22.99 -0.68
C ILE A 142 -6.05 23.65 -1.42
N LEU A 143 -6.30 24.80 -2.03
CA LEU A 143 -5.30 25.66 -2.64
C LEU A 143 -4.72 26.58 -1.55
N LYS A 144 -3.72 26.10 -0.83
CA LYS A 144 -3.19 26.78 0.37
C LYS A 144 -2.65 28.16 0.05
N HIS A 145 -2.04 28.32 -1.13
CA HIS A 145 -1.44 29.59 -1.54
C HIS A 145 -2.46 30.72 -1.70
N ILE A 146 -3.67 30.40 -2.16
CA ILE A 146 -4.73 31.40 -2.40
C ILE A 146 -5.94 31.26 -1.47
N GLY A 147 -5.88 30.33 -0.50
CA GLY A 147 -6.93 30.13 0.50
C GLY A 147 -8.28 29.64 -0.06
N ILE A 148 -8.29 28.98 -1.22
CA ILE A 148 -9.52 28.49 -1.87
C ILE A 148 -9.63 26.97 -1.68
N THR A 149 -10.85 26.51 -1.39
CA THR A 149 -11.17 25.08 -1.41
C THR A 149 -11.93 24.75 -2.69
N LEU A 150 -11.45 23.71 -3.40
CA LEU A 150 -12.13 23.08 -4.52
C LEU A 150 -12.68 21.72 -4.09
N TYR A 151 -13.74 21.31 -4.75
CA TYR A 151 -14.31 19.97 -4.63
C TYR A 151 -14.11 19.25 -5.95
N LEU A 152 -13.55 18.05 -5.89
CA LEU A 152 -13.38 17.15 -7.03
C LEU A 152 -14.32 15.96 -6.84
N CYS A 153 -15.31 15.84 -7.72
CA CYS A 153 -16.15 14.66 -7.86
C CYS A 153 -15.56 13.76 -8.94
N SER A 154 -15.57 12.44 -8.75
CA SER A 154 -15.13 11.49 -9.77
C SER A 154 -16.03 10.27 -9.84
N PHE A 155 -16.23 9.75 -11.06
CA PHE A 155 -16.86 8.47 -11.36
C PHE A 155 -15.79 7.53 -11.87
N ARG A 156 -15.57 6.42 -11.16
CA ARG A 156 -14.50 5.47 -11.42
C ARG A 156 -15.03 4.07 -11.63
N ASP A 157 -14.64 3.43 -12.71
CA ASP A 157 -14.86 1.98 -12.88
C ASP A 157 -14.07 1.21 -11.81
N ALA A 158 -14.78 0.48 -10.97
CA ALA A 158 -14.17 -0.26 -9.87
C ALA A 158 -13.21 -1.36 -10.35
N TYR A 159 -13.51 -1.98 -11.49
CA TYR A 159 -12.75 -3.09 -12.06
C TYR A 159 -11.48 -2.60 -12.79
N THR A 160 -11.65 -1.73 -13.79
CA THR A 160 -10.52 -1.24 -14.61
C THR A 160 -9.74 -0.11 -13.94
N LYS A 161 -10.34 0.54 -12.93
CA LYS A 161 -9.83 1.73 -12.22
C LYS A 161 -9.80 2.99 -13.08
N GLU A 162 -10.36 2.98 -14.27
CA GLU A 162 -10.46 4.14 -15.15
C GLU A 162 -11.41 5.19 -14.53
N ILE A 163 -11.01 6.45 -14.57
CA ILE A 163 -11.89 7.57 -14.24
C ILE A 163 -12.69 7.90 -15.48
N LEU A 164 -13.99 7.72 -15.41
CA LEU A 164 -14.91 7.84 -16.54
C LEU A 164 -15.46 9.25 -16.68
N GLY A 165 -15.61 9.94 -15.56
CA GLY A 165 -16.07 11.31 -15.51
C GLY A 165 -15.61 11.98 -14.24
N TYR A 166 -15.40 13.27 -14.29
CA TYR A 166 -15.05 14.09 -13.13
C TYR A 166 -15.49 15.54 -13.34
N ALA A 167 -15.64 16.26 -12.24
CA ALA A 167 -15.87 17.69 -12.24
C ALA A 167 -15.18 18.36 -11.05
N CYS A 168 -14.76 19.60 -11.24
CA CYS A 168 -14.17 20.45 -10.21
C CYS A 168 -15.04 21.68 -9.99
N GLY A 169 -15.39 21.95 -8.73
CA GLY A 169 -16.24 23.09 -8.39
C GLY A 169 -15.86 23.75 -7.07
N ARG A 170 -16.36 24.96 -6.85
CA ARG A 170 -16.19 25.68 -5.58
C ARG A 170 -17.25 25.30 -4.54
N LYS A 171 -18.27 24.54 -4.93
CA LYS A 171 -19.37 24.09 -4.07
C LYS A 171 -19.51 22.57 -4.16
N MET A 172 -19.80 21.97 -3.03
CA MET A 172 -20.11 20.55 -2.94
C MET A 172 -21.63 20.39 -2.98
N ASP A 173 -22.19 20.48 -4.19
CA ASP A 173 -23.62 20.38 -4.43
C ASP A 173 -23.97 19.32 -5.49
N THR A 174 -25.26 19.17 -5.77
CA THR A 174 -25.75 18.23 -6.80
C THR A 174 -25.35 18.66 -8.21
N GLY A 175 -25.04 19.94 -8.44
CA GLY A 175 -24.54 20.46 -9.71
C GLY A 175 -23.18 19.86 -10.06
N LEU A 176 -22.27 19.79 -9.08
CA LEU A 176 -20.95 19.17 -9.24
C LEU A 176 -21.04 17.70 -9.64
N ILE A 177 -21.93 16.94 -8.98
CA ILE A 177 -22.13 15.53 -9.32
C ILE A 177 -22.72 15.38 -10.71
N ARG A 178 -23.70 16.23 -11.07
CA ARG A 178 -24.31 16.22 -12.39
C ARG A 178 -23.27 16.46 -13.48
N GLU A 179 -22.44 17.47 -13.35
CA GLU A 179 -21.39 17.78 -14.32
C GLU A 179 -20.43 16.59 -14.54
N ALA A 180 -19.98 15.96 -13.44
CA ALA A 180 -19.12 14.76 -13.50
C ALA A 180 -19.85 13.58 -14.15
N TYR A 181 -21.13 13.40 -13.85
CA TYR A 181 -21.98 12.36 -14.42
C TYR A 181 -22.22 12.58 -15.92
N GLU A 182 -22.59 13.80 -16.33
CA GLU A 182 -22.80 14.16 -17.74
C GLU A 182 -21.53 13.95 -18.57
N MET A 183 -20.35 14.27 -18.01
CA MET A 183 -19.07 13.93 -18.64
C MET A 183 -18.92 12.43 -18.84
N MET A 184 -19.18 11.62 -17.81
CA MET A 184 -19.13 10.17 -17.88
C MET A 184 -20.07 9.61 -18.96
N MET A 185 -21.31 10.08 -18.99
CA MET A 185 -22.31 9.61 -19.95
C MET A 185 -21.99 10.04 -21.37
N ARG A 186 -21.52 11.27 -21.57
CA ARG A 186 -21.09 11.77 -22.89
C ARG A 186 -19.97 10.91 -23.48
N ASP A 187 -18.95 10.58 -22.67
CA ASP A 187 -17.71 9.95 -23.15
C ASP A 187 -17.78 8.42 -23.11
N HIS A 188 -18.56 7.84 -22.20
CA HIS A 188 -18.64 6.41 -21.94
C HIS A 188 -20.06 5.82 -21.93
N GLY A 189 -21.10 6.61 -22.13
CA GLY A 189 -22.50 6.19 -22.02
C GLY A 189 -22.81 4.94 -22.83
N LYS A 190 -22.34 4.85 -24.09
CA LYS A 190 -22.54 3.65 -24.93
C LYS A 190 -21.99 2.37 -24.31
N SER A 191 -20.89 2.44 -23.57
CA SER A 191 -20.28 1.27 -22.93
C SER A 191 -20.95 0.90 -21.60
N LEU A 192 -21.73 1.81 -21.02
CA LEU A 192 -22.48 1.63 -19.78
C LEU A 192 -23.91 1.15 -20.07
N THR A 193 -24.66 1.87 -20.90
CA THR A 193 -26.08 1.58 -21.20
C THR A 193 -26.30 0.29 -22.00
N GLY A 194 -25.25 -0.21 -22.67
CA GLY A 194 -25.27 -1.50 -23.34
C GLY A 194 -25.10 -2.73 -22.43
N LYS A 195 -24.91 -2.52 -21.13
CA LYS A 195 -24.69 -3.60 -20.15
C LYS A 195 -25.86 -3.68 -19.17
N GLU A 196 -26.29 -4.88 -18.84
CA GLU A 196 -27.29 -5.11 -17.82
C GLU A 196 -26.72 -4.91 -16.42
N ASN A 197 -27.53 -4.39 -15.51
CA ASN A 197 -27.22 -4.25 -14.08
C ASN A 197 -25.92 -3.47 -13.81
N VAL A 198 -25.82 -2.24 -14.31
CA VAL A 198 -24.72 -1.33 -14.00
C VAL A 198 -25.05 -0.58 -12.71
N TYR A 199 -24.22 -0.74 -11.71
CA TYR A 199 -24.38 -0.12 -10.40
C TYR A 199 -23.52 1.13 -10.26
N VAL A 200 -24.11 2.20 -9.69
CA VAL A 200 -23.39 3.40 -9.28
C VAL A 200 -23.32 3.40 -7.75
N GLN A 201 -22.14 3.09 -7.23
CA GLN A 201 -21.85 2.98 -5.80
C GLN A 201 -21.37 4.31 -5.26
N SER A 202 -22.03 4.81 -4.21
CA SER A 202 -21.63 6.03 -3.48
C SER A 202 -21.64 5.81 -1.97
N ASP A 203 -21.15 6.80 -1.23
CA ASP A 203 -21.42 6.93 0.20
C ASP A 203 -22.84 7.51 0.45
N GLN A 204 -23.19 7.73 1.74
CA GLN A 204 -24.47 8.32 2.16
C GLN A 204 -24.47 9.87 2.13
N GLY A 205 -23.63 10.48 1.31
CA GLY A 205 -23.65 11.93 1.13
C GLY A 205 -25.03 12.44 0.69
N THR A 206 -25.49 13.55 1.26
CA THR A 206 -26.80 14.12 0.95
C THR A 206 -26.99 14.42 -0.53
N GLN A 207 -25.91 14.73 -1.23
CA GLN A 207 -25.90 15.00 -2.67
C GLN A 207 -26.26 13.74 -3.47
N TYR A 208 -25.76 12.57 -3.06
CA TYR A 208 -26.03 11.28 -3.70
C TYR A 208 -27.43 10.73 -3.35
N LEU A 209 -27.96 11.09 -2.18
CA LEU A 209 -29.33 10.72 -1.78
C LEU A 209 -30.41 11.65 -2.35
N SER A 210 -30.00 12.66 -3.13
CA SER A 210 -30.96 13.62 -3.72
C SER A 210 -31.84 12.96 -4.78
N THR A 211 -33.11 13.38 -4.84
CA THR A 211 -34.05 12.90 -5.88
C THR A 211 -33.57 13.23 -7.29
N THR A 212 -32.83 14.33 -7.45
CA THR A 212 -32.24 14.74 -8.72
C THR A 212 -31.22 13.71 -9.20
N PHE A 213 -30.30 13.26 -8.33
CA PHE A 213 -29.28 12.27 -8.71
C PHE A 213 -29.91 10.91 -8.98
N LYS A 214 -30.87 10.50 -8.15
CA LYS A 214 -31.62 9.24 -8.36
C LYS A 214 -32.31 9.24 -9.73
N LYS A 215 -32.98 10.31 -10.10
CA LYS A 215 -33.63 10.44 -11.39
C LYS A 215 -32.65 10.38 -12.57
N LEU A 216 -31.47 11.01 -12.45
CA LEU A 216 -30.42 10.92 -13.49
C LEU A 216 -30.00 9.46 -13.75
N LEU A 217 -29.85 8.66 -12.70
CA LEU A 217 -29.50 7.25 -12.84
C LEU A 217 -30.64 6.42 -13.46
N GLU A 218 -31.90 6.67 -13.04
CA GLU A 218 -33.09 6.01 -13.54
C GLU A 218 -33.30 6.30 -15.05
N ASP A 219 -33.09 7.55 -15.48
CA ASP A 219 -33.23 7.97 -16.88
C ASP A 219 -32.26 7.23 -17.83
N ASP A 220 -31.08 6.82 -17.33
CA ASP A 220 -30.05 6.08 -18.07
C ASP A 220 -30.04 4.57 -17.73
N ASN A 221 -31.04 4.05 -17.01
CA ASN A 221 -31.13 2.66 -16.56
C ASN A 221 -29.93 2.19 -15.72
N LEU A 222 -29.34 3.08 -14.90
CA LEU A 222 -28.31 2.75 -13.94
C LEU A 222 -28.92 2.53 -12.56
N ILE A 223 -28.34 1.62 -11.79
CA ILE A 223 -28.87 1.22 -10.47
C ILE A 223 -28.06 1.89 -9.37
N GLN A 224 -28.73 2.64 -8.52
CA GLN A 224 -28.08 3.24 -7.35
C GLN A 224 -27.74 2.16 -6.31
N SER A 225 -26.49 2.19 -5.81
CA SER A 225 -26.02 1.41 -4.66
C SER A 225 -25.38 2.34 -3.65
N VAL A 226 -25.73 2.20 -2.38
CA VAL A 226 -25.26 3.11 -1.33
C VAL A 226 -24.57 2.34 -0.22
N SER A 227 -23.39 2.78 0.17
CA SER A 227 -22.59 2.19 1.23
C SER A 227 -23.34 2.19 2.57
N ALA A 228 -23.21 1.14 3.36
CA ALA A 228 -23.70 1.15 4.73
C ALA A 228 -22.99 2.25 5.55
N ARG A 229 -23.71 2.89 6.46
CA ARG A 229 -23.17 3.99 7.27
C ARG A 229 -21.95 3.54 8.09
N GLY A 230 -20.85 4.26 7.94
CA GLY A 230 -19.59 3.95 8.62
C GLY A 230 -18.80 2.79 8.02
N ASN A 231 -19.24 2.20 6.91
CA ASN A 231 -18.51 1.15 6.21
C ASN A 231 -17.74 1.73 4.99
N SER A 232 -16.56 2.27 5.23
CA SER A 232 -15.71 2.83 4.18
C SER A 232 -15.22 1.78 3.16
N GLN A 233 -15.34 0.48 3.49
CA GLN A 233 -14.93 -0.59 2.57
C GLN A 233 -15.88 -0.72 1.39
N ASP A 234 -17.12 -0.28 1.52
CA ASP A 234 -18.13 -0.34 0.45
C ASP A 234 -17.83 0.67 -0.68
N ASN A 235 -17.03 1.72 -0.42
CA ASN A 235 -16.58 2.68 -1.44
C ASN A 235 -15.04 2.71 -1.59
N ALA A 236 -14.37 1.64 -1.17
CA ALA A 236 -12.91 1.53 -1.22
C ALA A 236 -12.26 1.85 -2.59
N PRO A 237 -12.87 1.53 -3.76
CA PRO A 237 -12.30 1.92 -5.04
C PRO A 237 -12.16 3.44 -5.20
N ALA A 238 -13.17 4.24 -4.85
CA ALA A 238 -13.12 5.70 -4.95
C ALA A 238 -12.12 6.27 -3.92
N GLU A 239 -12.17 5.83 -2.66
CA GLU A 239 -11.21 6.24 -1.62
C GLU A 239 -9.76 5.95 -2.04
N SER A 240 -9.51 4.79 -2.63
CA SER A 240 -8.19 4.38 -3.13
C SER A 240 -7.66 5.31 -4.24
N PHE A 241 -8.54 5.82 -5.11
CA PHE A 241 -8.16 6.79 -6.13
C PHE A 241 -7.76 8.12 -5.46
N PHE A 242 -8.59 8.67 -4.60
CA PHE A 242 -8.29 9.93 -3.94
C PHE A 242 -7.06 9.89 -3.04
N ALA A 243 -6.82 8.75 -2.37
CA ALA A 243 -5.57 8.55 -1.64
C ALA A 243 -4.34 8.57 -2.57
N THR A 244 -4.47 8.04 -3.78
CA THR A 244 -3.42 8.07 -4.80
C THR A 244 -3.24 9.48 -5.36
N PHE A 245 -4.32 10.14 -5.75
CA PHE A 245 -4.35 11.51 -6.23
C PHE A 245 -3.69 12.49 -5.24
N LYS A 246 -4.13 12.47 -3.99
CA LYS A 246 -3.57 13.33 -2.93
C LYS A 246 -2.07 13.10 -2.72
N ARG A 247 -1.62 11.85 -2.78
CA ARG A 247 -0.21 11.52 -2.64
C ARG A 247 0.64 12.02 -3.80
N GLU A 248 0.11 11.92 -5.03
CA GLU A 248 0.90 12.10 -6.25
C GLU A 248 0.94 13.54 -6.77
N ILE A 249 -0.10 14.36 -6.49
CA ILE A 249 -0.17 15.70 -7.07
C ILE A 249 -0.59 16.81 -6.09
N MET A 250 -1.10 16.47 -4.89
CA MET A 250 -1.68 17.46 -3.99
C MET A 250 -0.70 18.57 -3.62
N GLU A 251 0.56 18.25 -3.34
CA GLU A 251 1.58 19.23 -2.97
C GLU A 251 1.82 20.28 -4.07
N GLN A 252 1.66 19.90 -5.33
CA GLN A 252 1.80 20.82 -6.46
C GLN A 252 0.55 21.68 -6.65
N ILE A 253 -0.64 21.07 -6.51
CA ILE A 253 -1.92 21.80 -6.59
C ILE A 253 -2.01 22.83 -5.46
N GLU A 254 -1.53 22.53 -4.27
CA GLU A 254 -1.52 23.47 -3.14
C GLU A 254 -0.73 24.76 -3.43
N LEU A 255 0.25 24.71 -4.34
CA LEU A 255 1.07 25.84 -4.77
C LEU A 255 0.47 26.64 -5.94
N CYS A 256 -0.64 26.21 -6.52
CA CYS A 256 -1.28 26.93 -7.61
C CYS A 256 -1.67 28.35 -7.20
N THR A 257 -1.40 29.29 -8.10
CA THR A 257 -1.71 30.71 -7.91
C THR A 257 -3.09 31.11 -8.43
N GLY A 258 -3.77 30.18 -9.11
CA GLY A 258 -5.08 30.40 -9.70
C GLY A 258 -5.95 29.15 -9.73
N TYR A 259 -7.24 29.37 -9.73
CA TYR A 259 -8.28 28.34 -9.81
C TYR A 259 -8.16 27.52 -11.11
N GLU A 260 -8.05 28.22 -12.25
CA GLU A 260 -7.97 27.58 -13.57
C GLU A 260 -6.71 26.69 -13.68
N GLN A 261 -5.59 27.15 -13.13
CA GLN A 261 -4.35 26.37 -13.09
C GLN A 261 -4.55 25.06 -12.33
N ALA A 262 -5.24 25.09 -11.20
CA ALA A 262 -5.51 23.88 -10.41
C ALA A 262 -6.42 22.90 -11.16
N ILE A 263 -7.46 23.38 -11.83
CA ILE A 263 -8.34 22.56 -12.66
C ILE A 263 -7.56 21.90 -13.81
N GLN A 264 -6.73 22.68 -14.49
CA GLN A 264 -5.90 22.17 -15.57
C GLN A 264 -4.98 21.05 -15.07
N MET A 265 -4.28 21.25 -13.95
CA MET A 265 -3.41 20.23 -13.35
C MET A 265 -4.17 18.96 -12.95
N ILE A 266 -5.39 19.10 -12.42
CA ILE A 266 -6.25 17.95 -12.10
C ILE A 266 -6.61 17.19 -13.37
N SER A 267 -7.00 17.91 -14.42
CA SER A 267 -7.34 17.33 -15.73
C SER A 267 -6.15 16.57 -16.34
N GLU A 268 -4.99 17.19 -16.37
CA GLU A 268 -3.74 16.57 -16.85
C GLU A 268 -3.38 15.32 -16.03
N TYR A 269 -3.53 15.39 -14.72
CA TYR A 269 -3.29 14.23 -13.85
C TYR A 269 -4.26 13.08 -14.14
N ILE A 270 -5.55 13.35 -14.28
CA ILE A 270 -6.55 12.30 -14.57
C ILE A 270 -6.28 11.68 -15.95
N ASN A 271 -5.91 12.50 -16.94
CA ASN A 271 -5.51 11.99 -18.25
C ASN A 271 -4.27 11.08 -18.15
N HIS A 272 -3.22 11.52 -17.45
CA HIS A 272 -2.05 10.70 -17.16
C HIS A 272 -2.42 9.43 -16.38
N TYR A 273 -3.27 9.53 -15.37
CA TYR A 273 -3.73 8.39 -14.57
C TYR A 273 -4.42 7.33 -15.43
N ASN A 274 -5.29 7.73 -16.34
CA ASN A 274 -6.03 6.82 -17.21
C ASN A 274 -5.16 6.19 -18.30
N ASN A 275 -4.24 6.94 -18.89
CA ASN A 275 -3.55 6.52 -20.11
C ASN A 275 -2.08 6.08 -19.90
N GLU A 276 -1.38 6.62 -18.89
CA GLU A 276 0.06 6.43 -18.75
C GLU A 276 0.48 5.88 -17.39
N ARG A 277 -0.43 5.84 -16.42
CA ARG A 277 -0.13 5.31 -15.09
C ARG A 277 -0.24 3.79 -15.05
N TYR A 278 0.81 3.12 -15.47
CA TYR A 278 0.90 1.65 -15.47
C TYR A 278 0.82 1.06 -14.07
N GLN A 279 0.00 0.01 -13.92
CA GLN A 279 -0.27 -0.61 -12.63
C GLN A 279 0.00 -2.12 -12.66
N TYR A 280 0.75 -2.61 -11.69
CA TYR A 280 1.09 -4.03 -11.58
C TYR A 280 -0.14 -4.94 -11.50
N ASN A 281 -1.20 -4.51 -10.81
CA ASN A 281 -2.43 -5.27 -10.64
C ASN A 281 -3.41 -5.17 -11.85
N LEU A 282 -3.07 -4.35 -12.82
CA LEU A 282 -3.73 -4.28 -14.12
C LEU A 282 -2.86 -4.91 -15.22
N ALA A 283 -2.17 -6.00 -14.91
CA ALA A 283 -1.25 -6.68 -15.83
C ALA A 283 -0.14 -5.75 -16.40
N GLY A 284 0.28 -4.73 -15.65
CA GLY A 284 1.27 -3.76 -16.10
C GLY A 284 0.74 -2.72 -17.10
N LEU A 285 -0.56 -2.63 -17.26
CA LEU A 285 -1.25 -1.70 -18.14
C LEU A 285 -1.74 -0.46 -17.39
N SER A 286 -2.05 0.60 -18.12
CA SER A 286 -2.83 1.72 -17.62
C SER A 286 -4.31 1.32 -17.50
N PRO A 287 -5.14 2.07 -16.75
CA PRO A 287 -6.57 1.79 -16.63
C PRO A 287 -7.28 1.68 -18.00
N ARG A 288 -6.97 2.59 -18.93
CA ARG A 288 -7.56 2.60 -20.27
C ARG A 288 -7.10 1.41 -21.12
N GLU A 289 -5.80 1.11 -21.12
CA GLU A 289 -5.28 -0.07 -21.81
C GLU A 289 -5.87 -1.36 -21.24
N PHE A 290 -6.03 -1.44 -19.92
CA PHE A 290 -6.62 -2.61 -19.28
C PHE A 290 -8.10 -2.77 -19.64
N TYR A 291 -8.86 -1.68 -19.75
CA TYR A 291 -10.23 -1.73 -20.26
C TYR A 291 -10.27 -2.30 -21.69
N LEU A 292 -9.45 -1.76 -22.60
CA LEU A 292 -9.39 -2.22 -23.99
C LEU A 292 -8.98 -3.70 -24.08
N TYR A 293 -8.00 -4.09 -23.29
CA TYR A 293 -7.57 -5.49 -23.22
C TYR A 293 -8.72 -6.41 -22.76
N ARG A 294 -9.50 -5.99 -21.76
CA ARG A 294 -10.65 -6.80 -21.27
C ARG A 294 -11.82 -6.87 -22.26
N GLU A 295 -12.02 -5.84 -23.07
CA GLU A 295 -13.08 -5.83 -24.09
C GLU A 295 -12.68 -6.56 -25.37
N THR A 296 -11.41 -6.49 -25.78
CA THR A 296 -10.93 -7.04 -27.05
C THR A 296 -10.24 -8.39 -26.93
N GLY A 297 -9.77 -8.76 -25.74
CA GLY A 297 -8.90 -9.92 -25.51
C GLY A 297 -7.46 -9.72 -26.01
N ILE A 298 -7.13 -8.57 -26.61
CA ILE A 298 -5.83 -8.29 -27.22
C ILE A 298 -4.95 -7.55 -26.20
N TYR A 299 -3.86 -8.20 -25.77
CA TYR A 299 -2.88 -7.56 -24.91
C TYR A 299 -2.02 -6.57 -25.69
N PRO A 300 -1.91 -5.30 -25.27
CA PRO A 300 -1.32 -4.24 -26.10
C PRO A 300 0.21 -4.24 -26.15
N CYS A 301 0.89 -5.16 -25.43
CA CYS A 301 2.34 -5.25 -25.44
C CYS A 301 2.81 -6.57 -26.02
N ASP A 302 3.94 -6.56 -26.75
CA ASP A 302 4.51 -7.77 -27.36
C ASP A 302 4.98 -8.81 -26.33
N THR A 303 5.38 -8.33 -25.16
CA THR A 303 5.84 -9.16 -24.06
C THR A 303 5.19 -8.78 -22.73
N TYR A 304 5.15 -9.73 -21.82
CA TYR A 304 4.79 -9.51 -20.42
C TYR A 304 5.99 -9.85 -19.54
N PHE A 305 6.71 -8.84 -19.06
CA PHE A 305 7.95 -9.01 -18.31
C PHE A 305 8.97 -9.97 -18.97
N GLY A 306 9.14 -9.86 -20.29
CA GLY A 306 10.08 -10.63 -21.07
C GLY A 306 9.58 -11.96 -21.58
N ILE A 307 8.34 -12.33 -21.28
CA ILE A 307 7.70 -13.52 -21.85
C ILE A 307 6.87 -13.05 -23.04
N PRO A 308 7.11 -13.57 -24.27
CA PRO A 308 6.30 -13.22 -25.43
C PRO A 308 4.81 -13.43 -25.15
N ALA A 309 3.97 -12.47 -25.51
CA ALA A 309 2.53 -12.53 -25.27
C ALA A 309 1.89 -13.78 -25.88
N THR A 310 2.42 -14.23 -27.02
CA THR A 310 1.99 -15.46 -27.71
C THR A 310 2.29 -16.77 -26.95
N GLN A 311 3.23 -16.74 -25.99
CA GLN A 311 3.58 -17.90 -25.16
C GLN A 311 2.89 -17.88 -23.78
N LEU A 312 2.22 -16.79 -23.45
CA LEU A 312 1.41 -16.74 -22.25
C LEU A 312 0.16 -17.58 -22.50
N ARG A 313 -0.21 -18.41 -21.52
CA ARG A 313 -1.61 -18.85 -21.40
C ARG A 313 -2.48 -17.61 -21.52
N PRO A 314 -3.73 -17.71 -22.03
CA PRO A 314 -4.60 -16.55 -22.16
C PRO A 314 -4.39 -15.68 -20.92
N LEU A 315 -3.94 -14.45 -21.11
CA LEU A 315 -3.55 -13.55 -19.97
C LEU A 315 -4.73 -13.32 -19.04
N GLU A 316 -5.93 -13.58 -19.50
CA GLU A 316 -7.16 -13.70 -18.75
C GLU A 316 -7.01 -14.73 -17.61
N GLU A 317 -6.57 -15.94 -17.90
CA GLU A 317 -6.35 -16.98 -16.90
C GLU A 317 -5.25 -16.59 -15.89
N LEU A 318 -4.20 -15.86 -16.32
CA LEU A 318 -3.11 -15.44 -15.44
C LEU A 318 -3.52 -14.30 -14.49
N VAL A 319 -4.38 -13.38 -14.96
CA VAL A 319 -4.93 -12.30 -14.12
C VAL A 319 -5.99 -12.88 -13.19
N GLU A 320 -6.88 -13.71 -13.70
CA GLU A 320 -7.90 -14.41 -12.93
C GLU A 320 -7.26 -15.39 -11.93
N ASP A 321 -6.25 -16.17 -12.32
CA ASP A 321 -5.49 -17.05 -11.43
C ASP A 321 -4.79 -16.29 -10.30
N LYS A 322 -4.24 -15.10 -10.55
CA LYS A 322 -3.63 -14.28 -9.50
C LYS A 322 -4.68 -13.66 -8.59
N LEU A 323 -5.75 -13.14 -9.14
CA LEU A 323 -6.85 -12.59 -8.35
C LEU A 323 -7.53 -13.70 -7.54
N TRP A 324 -7.80 -14.86 -8.16
CA TRP A 324 -8.34 -16.04 -7.50
C TRP A 324 -7.40 -16.58 -6.41
N LYS A 325 -6.08 -16.66 -6.64
CA LYS A 325 -5.10 -17.05 -5.60
C LYS A 325 -5.07 -16.07 -4.44
N ILE A 326 -5.17 -14.77 -4.71
CA ILE A 326 -5.23 -13.73 -3.67
C ILE A 326 -6.55 -13.84 -2.91
N GLN A 327 -7.65 -14.06 -3.60
CA GLN A 327 -8.97 -14.24 -3.00
C GLN A 327 -9.03 -15.51 -2.18
N LYS A 328 -8.56 -16.66 -2.71
CA LYS A 328 -8.43 -17.92 -1.92
C LYS A 328 -7.53 -17.77 -0.70
N LEU A 329 -6.41 -17.06 -0.81
CA LEU A 329 -5.55 -16.77 0.34
C LEU A 329 -6.24 -15.89 1.38
N ARG A 330 -7.08 -14.93 0.96
CA ARG A 330 -7.89 -14.11 1.86
C ARG A 330 -9.00 -14.91 2.52
N GLU A 331 -9.68 -15.75 1.75
CA GLU A 331 -10.74 -16.65 2.23
C GLU A 331 -10.19 -17.72 3.17
N SER A 332 -9.06 -18.36 2.82
CA SER A 332 -8.39 -19.32 3.69
C SER A 332 -7.96 -18.67 5.00
N ARG A 333 -7.40 -17.46 4.97
CA ARG A 333 -7.05 -16.71 6.18
C ARG A 333 -8.26 -16.31 7.03
N LYS A 334 -9.40 -15.95 6.39
CA LYS A 334 -10.66 -15.69 7.08
C LYS A 334 -11.22 -17.00 7.69
N LYS A 335 -11.20 -18.08 6.90
CA LYS A 335 -11.65 -19.42 7.31
C LYS A 335 -10.78 -19.97 8.44
N ASP A 336 -9.46 -19.91 8.33
CA ASP A 336 -8.52 -20.32 9.37
C ASP A 336 -8.68 -19.53 10.68
N ARG A 337 -9.05 -18.25 10.60
CA ARG A 337 -9.32 -17.42 11.77
C ARG A 337 -10.67 -17.75 12.38
N TYR A 338 -11.68 -18.04 11.56
CA TYR A 338 -13.01 -18.44 11.98
C TYR A 338 -13.03 -19.86 12.54
N ASP A 339 -12.39 -20.81 11.86
CA ASP A 339 -12.29 -22.22 12.27
C ASP A 339 -11.47 -22.38 13.55
N ARG A 340 -10.39 -21.59 13.73
CA ARG A 340 -9.63 -21.52 14.97
C ARG A 340 -10.51 -21.04 16.14
N ARG A 341 -11.31 -19.99 15.94
CA ARG A 341 -12.20 -19.46 16.99
C ARG A 341 -13.31 -20.44 17.33
N ARG A 342 -13.91 -21.08 16.32
CA ARG A 342 -14.98 -22.07 16.49
C ARG A 342 -14.47 -23.39 17.09
N ARG A 343 -13.25 -23.84 16.78
CA ARG A 343 -12.63 -24.99 17.42
C ARG A 343 -12.27 -24.71 18.87
N TRP A 344 -11.77 -23.52 19.15
CA TRP A 344 -11.48 -23.08 20.51
C TRP A 344 -12.76 -23.06 21.37
N ASP A 345 -13.83 -22.50 20.84
CA ASP A 345 -15.14 -22.47 21.52
C ASP A 345 -15.75 -23.87 21.71
N LYS A 346 -15.45 -24.84 20.82
CA LYS A 346 -15.87 -26.25 20.96
C LYS A 346 -15.01 -27.01 21.96
N LEU A 347 -13.69 -26.82 21.91
CA LEU A 347 -12.75 -27.49 22.86
C LEU A 347 -12.99 -27.06 24.31
N SER A 348 -13.48 -25.85 24.54
CA SER A 348 -13.87 -25.41 25.90
C SER A 348 -15.15 -26.05 26.45
N LYS A 349 -15.94 -26.72 25.60
CA LYS A 349 -17.29 -27.23 25.97
C LYS A 349 -17.34 -28.73 26.20
N ASP A 350 -16.47 -29.54 25.58
CA ASP A 350 -16.45 -30.99 25.79
C ASP A 350 -15.05 -31.60 25.59
N PRO A 351 -14.29 -31.80 26.69
CA PRO A 351 -12.93 -32.36 26.64
C PRO A 351 -12.87 -33.81 26.16
N LEU A 352 -13.98 -34.55 26.14
CA LEU A 352 -14.01 -35.98 25.82
C LEU A 352 -14.11 -36.26 24.30
N GLU A 353 -14.47 -35.28 23.50
CA GLU A 353 -14.58 -35.38 22.02
C GLU A 353 -13.31 -34.98 21.25
N VAL A 354 -12.15 -34.86 21.92
CA VAL A 354 -10.91 -34.41 21.30
C VAL A 354 -10.27 -35.55 20.50
N ASN A 355 -10.32 -35.46 19.18
CA ASN A 355 -9.67 -36.44 18.29
C ASN A 355 -8.15 -36.21 18.16
N MET A 356 -7.42 -37.18 17.56
CA MET A 356 -5.93 -37.10 17.42
C MET A 356 -5.43 -35.87 16.65
N ALA A 357 -6.19 -35.32 15.73
CA ALA A 357 -5.81 -34.10 15.00
C ALA A 357 -5.97 -32.85 15.88
N ASP A 358 -6.97 -32.86 16.74
CA ASP A 358 -7.22 -31.81 17.73
C ASP A 358 -6.20 -31.87 18.87
N GLN A 359 -5.74 -33.06 19.26
CA GLN A 359 -4.64 -33.23 20.23
C GLN A 359 -3.33 -32.60 19.73
N ARG A 360 -2.90 -32.86 18.47
CA ARG A 360 -1.73 -32.22 17.87
C ARG A 360 -1.87 -30.71 17.77
N LEU A 361 -3.07 -30.21 17.48
CA LEU A 361 -3.37 -28.78 17.44
C LEU A 361 -3.30 -28.16 18.84
N LEU A 362 -3.80 -28.86 19.85
CA LEU A 362 -3.68 -28.45 21.26
C LEU A 362 -2.23 -28.41 21.72
N GLU A 363 -1.44 -29.44 21.43
CA GLU A 363 0.00 -29.49 21.75
C GLU A 363 0.76 -28.33 21.08
N TYR A 364 0.45 -28.02 19.81
CA TYR A 364 1.01 -26.87 19.14
C TYR A 364 0.66 -25.55 19.84
N TRP A 365 -0.62 -25.37 20.24
CA TRP A 365 -1.04 -24.14 20.89
C TRP A 365 -0.57 -24.04 22.34
N ILE A 366 -0.46 -25.15 23.06
CA ILE A 366 0.15 -25.19 24.40
C ILE A 366 1.61 -24.72 24.29
N ARG A 367 2.38 -25.31 23.38
CA ARG A 367 3.77 -24.87 23.16
C ARG A 367 3.87 -23.39 22.81
N LYS A 368 2.98 -22.89 21.94
CA LYS A 368 2.94 -21.47 21.58
C LYS A 368 2.53 -20.58 22.74
N ALA A 369 1.65 -21.03 23.61
CA ALA A 369 1.27 -20.32 24.82
C ALA A 369 2.39 -20.33 25.86
N GLU A 370 3.14 -21.44 25.95
CA GLU A 370 4.34 -21.55 26.80
C GLU A 370 5.46 -20.64 26.32
N GLU A 371 5.75 -20.62 25.03
CA GLU A 371 6.70 -19.67 24.42
C GLU A 371 6.33 -18.20 24.75
N LYS A 372 5.06 -17.84 24.63
CA LYS A 372 4.57 -16.51 25.02
C LYS A 372 4.58 -16.28 26.53
N ARG A 373 4.25 -17.30 27.34
CA ARG A 373 4.33 -17.20 28.79
C ARG A 373 5.75 -16.87 29.24
N ASP A 374 6.74 -17.53 28.64
CA ASP A 374 8.15 -17.32 28.97
C ASP A 374 8.66 -15.96 28.46
N GLU A 375 8.11 -15.46 27.36
CA GLU A 375 8.32 -14.09 26.88
C GLU A 375 7.71 -13.07 27.84
N PHE A 376 6.45 -13.27 28.24
CA PHE A 376 5.78 -12.41 29.22
C PHE A 376 6.40 -12.51 30.63
N ALA A 377 6.91 -13.67 31.01
CA ALA A 377 7.60 -13.82 32.29
C ALA A 377 8.92 -13.01 32.31
N ARG A 378 9.70 -13.09 31.24
CA ARG A 378 10.92 -12.26 31.07
C ARG A 378 10.62 -10.78 31.07
N GLU A 379 9.56 -10.35 30.38
CA GLU A 379 9.15 -8.97 30.34
C GLU A 379 8.60 -8.50 31.70
N ALA A 380 7.85 -9.35 32.43
CA ALA A 380 7.40 -9.06 33.79
C ALA A 380 8.57 -8.90 34.76
N GLU A 381 9.64 -9.70 34.60
CA GLU A 381 10.84 -9.58 35.42
C GLU A 381 11.64 -8.31 35.10
N ARG A 382 11.71 -7.94 33.81
CA ARG A 382 12.25 -6.65 33.38
C ARG A 382 11.49 -5.47 33.99
N LEU A 383 10.15 -5.52 33.94
CA LEU A 383 9.27 -4.48 34.49
C LEU A 383 9.37 -4.39 36.03
N LYS A 384 9.53 -5.52 36.74
CA LYS A 384 9.78 -5.53 38.17
C LYS A 384 11.09 -4.82 38.50
N GLY A 385 12.17 -5.07 37.77
CA GLY A 385 13.45 -4.38 37.94
C GLY A 385 13.37 -2.86 37.69
N ILE A 386 12.53 -2.43 36.74
CA ILE A 386 12.24 -1.02 36.46
C ILE A 386 11.46 -0.42 37.65
N LEU A 387 10.44 -1.13 38.14
CA LEU A 387 9.64 -0.68 39.29
C LEU A 387 10.48 -0.53 40.57
N GLU A 388 11.37 -1.46 40.85
CA GLU A 388 12.28 -1.37 41.99
C GLU A 388 13.16 -0.12 41.91
N LYS A 389 13.75 0.15 40.73
CA LYS A 389 14.53 1.37 40.49
C LYS A 389 13.70 2.66 40.65
N ALA A 390 12.44 2.62 40.13
CA ALA A 390 11.52 3.74 40.27
C ALA A 390 11.17 4.04 41.74
N VAL A 391 10.94 2.98 42.54
CA VAL A 391 10.67 3.10 43.98
C VAL A 391 11.89 3.63 44.72
N GLU A 392 13.10 3.19 44.35
CA GLU A 392 14.34 3.73 44.91
C GLU A 392 14.53 5.20 44.55
N ALA A 393 14.29 5.57 43.29
CA ALA A 393 14.34 6.97 42.84
C ALA A 393 13.29 7.84 43.54
N GLN A 394 12.08 7.30 43.74
CA GLN A 394 11.05 8.01 44.51
C GLN A 394 11.45 8.24 45.98
N LYS A 395 11.97 7.22 46.65
CA LYS A 395 12.47 7.33 48.01
C LYS A 395 13.62 8.36 48.13
N TYR A 396 14.51 8.35 47.11
CA TYR A 396 15.59 9.34 47.05
C TYR A 396 15.02 10.76 46.87
N MET A 397 14.02 10.95 46.01
CA MET A 397 13.34 12.23 45.83
C MET A 397 12.59 12.68 47.10
N GLU A 398 11.96 11.74 47.81
CA GLU A 398 11.29 12.06 49.10
C GLU A 398 12.26 12.48 50.20
N SER A 399 13.51 12.00 50.13
CA SER A 399 14.57 12.40 51.08
C SER A 399 15.20 13.77 50.81
N MET A 400 14.96 14.36 49.64
CA MET A 400 15.43 15.68 49.24
C MET A 400 14.55 16.80 49.81
N SER A 401 15.16 17.92 50.19
CA SER A 401 14.42 19.14 50.53
C SER A 401 13.66 19.69 49.29
N VAL A 402 12.61 20.50 49.53
CA VAL A 402 11.84 21.13 48.45
C VAL A 402 12.75 22.05 47.60
N GLU A 403 13.73 22.70 48.21
CA GLU A 403 14.66 23.60 47.54
C GLU A 403 15.63 22.83 46.62
N GLU A 404 16.16 21.70 47.06
CA GLU A 404 17.01 20.82 46.25
C GLU A 404 16.25 20.21 45.06
N ARG A 405 14.97 19.86 45.26
CA ARG A 405 14.11 19.38 44.14
C ARG A 405 13.90 20.48 43.10
N LEU A 406 13.57 21.69 43.52
CA LEU A 406 13.35 22.82 42.63
C LEU A 406 14.63 23.21 41.87
N GLU A 407 15.79 23.20 42.50
CA GLU A 407 17.06 23.51 41.86
C GLU A 407 17.44 22.48 40.79
N ARG A 408 17.24 21.18 41.08
CA ARG A 408 17.59 20.08 40.16
C ARG A 408 16.66 19.99 38.97
N TYR A 409 15.37 20.28 39.15
CA TYR A 409 14.34 20.10 38.11
C TYR A 409 13.83 21.40 37.47
N SER A 410 14.34 22.54 37.85
CA SER A 410 13.97 23.85 37.29
C SER A 410 14.60 24.15 35.92
N LYS A 411 15.59 23.38 35.48
CA LYS A 411 16.27 23.58 34.20
C LYS A 411 15.73 22.63 33.13
N PRO A 412 15.17 23.11 31.98
CA PRO A 412 14.56 22.27 30.94
C PRO A 412 15.47 21.19 30.33
N GLN A 413 16.80 21.38 30.37
CA GLN A 413 17.79 20.41 29.86
C GLN A 413 18.12 19.27 30.83
N SER A 414 17.80 19.39 32.11
CA SER A 414 18.08 18.33 33.10
C SER A 414 17.10 17.17 33.04
N TRP A 415 15.94 17.36 32.40
CA TRP A 415 14.89 16.34 32.27
C TRP A 415 15.22 15.29 31.23
N GLN A 416 15.95 15.64 30.17
CA GLN A 416 16.27 14.71 29.06
C GLN A 416 17.40 13.72 29.41
N ASN A 417 18.19 13.97 30.45
CA ASN A 417 19.33 13.14 30.87
C ASN A 417 19.20 12.57 32.29
N SER A 418 18.01 12.61 32.88
CA SER A 418 17.76 12.02 34.19
C SER A 418 17.47 10.53 34.03
N PRO A 419 18.30 9.62 34.61
CA PRO A 419 18.07 8.18 34.52
C PRO A 419 16.68 7.76 35.04
N GLU A 420 16.12 8.56 35.93
CA GLU A 420 14.82 8.33 36.58
C GLU A 420 13.63 8.60 35.65
N LEU A 421 13.82 9.40 34.58
CA LEU A 421 12.76 9.73 33.61
C LEU A 421 12.85 8.93 32.29
N ASN A 422 14.01 8.33 31.99
CA ASN A 422 14.17 7.49 30.83
C ASN A 422 13.22 6.29 30.84
N TYR A 423 12.82 5.78 32.00
CA TYR A 423 11.85 4.70 32.08
C TYR A 423 10.42 5.11 31.70
N ILE A 424 10.04 6.38 31.86
CA ILE A 424 8.72 6.90 31.46
C ILE A 424 8.61 6.87 29.90
N TYR A 425 9.69 7.20 29.19
CA TYR A 425 9.74 7.12 27.72
C TYR A 425 9.80 5.68 27.21
N GLU A 426 10.38 4.75 27.99
CA GLU A 426 10.31 3.31 27.66
C GLU A 426 8.90 2.74 27.86
N MET A 427 8.13 3.26 28.81
CA MET A 427 6.73 2.85 29.04
C MET A 427 5.78 3.36 27.94
N ASP A 428 5.98 4.57 27.40
CA ASP A 428 5.20 5.09 26.27
C ASP A 428 5.38 4.28 24.98
N GLY A 429 6.51 3.59 24.82
CA GLY A 429 6.77 2.66 23.71
C GLY A 429 6.06 1.30 23.83
N LEU A 430 5.56 0.94 25.02
CA LEU A 430 4.86 -0.32 25.28
C LEU A 430 3.35 -0.25 25.03
N PHE A 431 2.77 0.95 24.93
CA PHE A 431 1.32 1.17 24.70
C PHE A 431 0.99 1.66 23.28
N ASN A 432 1.99 1.80 22.39
CA ASN A 432 1.86 2.07 20.97
C ASN A 432 2.26 0.81 20.15
#